data_365705bfd570d071d00e200f646d4c6e
#
_entry.id   365705bfd570d071d00e200f646d4c6e
#
_cell.length_a   1.000
_cell.length_b   1.000
_cell.length_c   1.000
_cell.angle_alpha   90.00
_cell.angle_beta   90.00
_cell.angle_gamma   90.00
#
_symmetry.space_group_name_H-M   'P 1'
#
loop_
_entity.id
_entity.type
_entity.pdbx_description
1 polymer ?
#
loop_
_entity_poly.entity_id
_entity_poly.type
_entity_poly.pdbx_seq_one_letter_code
_entity_poly.pdbx_strand_id
1 'polypeptide(L)'
;RADKGDTPYNLRNCAYLDLFFQPHICWKAVGRNLAFALVESGTFLTAPASFISAGIYNNLILAYLRSNVGKYFIYKNSDTTGAGDIMLNIQSLTKFPIPNMPCENLSLSDDEINHYVYESYGFSKKEIAFIEEQI
;
A
#
# COMPACT_ATOMS: atom_id res chain seq x y z
N ARG A 1 -8.66 -28.79 10.56
CA ARG A 1 -7.96 -27.62 10.03
C ARG A 1 -7.68 -27.86 8.55
N ALA A 2 -8.13 -26.98 7.66
CA ALA A 2 -8.00 -27.16 6.21
C ALA A 2 -6.60 -26.79 5.69
N ASP A 3 -5.86 -25.98 6.43
CA ASP A 3 -4.55 -25.42 6.08
C ASP A 3 -3.40 -26.14 6.82
N LYS A 4 -3.35 -27.45 6.73
CA LYS A 4 -2.27 -28.26 7.32
C LYS A 4 -1.01 -28.16 6.45
N GLY A 5 0.17 -28.21 7.11
CA GLY A 5 1.43 -28.52 6.46
C GLY A 5 1.54 -30.02 6.12
N ASP A 6 2.72 -30.45 5.67
CA ASP A 6 2.97 -31.84 5.23
C ASP A 6 2.80 -32.88 6.35
N THR A 7 2.86 -32.43 7.59
CA THR A 7 2.61 -33.28 8.78
C THR A 7 1.59 -32.59 9.71
N PRO A 8 0.94 -33.35 10.63
CA PRO A 8 0.00 -32.76 11.61
C PRO A 8 0.63 -31.74 12.55
N TYR A 9 1.95 -31.73 12.65
CA TYR A 9 2.72 -30.88 13.54
C TYR A 9 3.23 -29.62 12.84
N ASN A 10 3.19 -29.57 11.52
CA ASN A 10 3.71 -28.44 10.74
C ASN A 10 2.59 -27.46 10.40
N LEU A 11 2.96 -26.17 10.38
CA LEU A 11 2.12 -25.15 9.79
C LEU A 11 2.16 -25.28 8.27
N ARG A 12 1.13 -24.72 7.61
CA ARG A 12 1.12 -24.58 6.15
C ARG A 12 2.36 -23.82 5.67
N ASN A 13 2.97 -24.28 4.59
CA ASN A 13 4.06 -23.58 3.93
C ASN A 13 3.64 -22.17 3.51
N CYS A 14 4.50 -21.19 3.80
CA CYS A 14 4.34 -19.83 3.32
C CYS A 14 4.92 -19.73 1.90
N ALA A 15 4.04 -19.71 0.89
CA ALA A 15 4.45 -19.64 -0.52
C ALA A 15 5.20 -18.34 -0.90
N TYR A 16 5.12 -17.31 -0.05
CA TYR A 16 5.74 -16.01 -0.24
C TYR A 16 6.83 -15.72 0.80
N LEU A 17 7.38 -16.76 1.42
CA LEU A 17 8.42 -16.60 2.46
C LEU A 17 9.62 -15.79 1.97
N ASP A 18 10.04 -16.02 0.73
CA ASP A 18 11.21 -15.35 0.12
C ASP A 18 11.03 -13.83 -0.01
N LEU A 19 9.79 -13.35 -0.09
CA LEU A 19 9.51 -11.91 -0.17
C LEU A 19 9.84 -11.16 1.14
N PHE A 20 9.86 -11.84 2.29
CA PHE A 20 10.29 -11.25 3.55
C PHE A 20 11.79 -10.94 3.59
N PHE A 21 12.58 -11.59 2.74
CA PHE A 21 14.02 -11.34 2.60
C PHE A 21 14.35 -10.26 1.58
N GLN A 22 13.36 -9.48 1.18
CA GLN A 22 13.49 -8.29 0.34
C GLN A 22 12.87 -7.10 1.07
N PRO A 23 13.31 -5.86 0.82
CA PRO A 23 12.60 -4.68 1.30
C PRO A 23 11.14 -4.70 0.82
N HIS A 24 10.19 -4.39 1.68
CA HIS A 24 8.77 -4.45 1.35
C HIS A 24 7.97 -3.36 2.04
N ILE A 25 6.86 -2.96 1.41
CA ILE A 25 5.91 -2.01 1.96
C ILE A 25 4.87 -2.79 2.75
N CYS A 26 4.64 -2.39 3.99
CA CYS A 26 3.64 -3.02 4.85
C CYS A 26 2.58 -2.02 5.33
N TRP A 27 1.40 -2.56 5.65
CA TRP A 27 0.28 -1.82 6.24
C TRP A 27 -0.60 -2.74 7.07
N LYS A 28 -1.38 -2.14 7.97
CA LYS A 28 -2.45 -2.85 8.67
C LYS A 28 -3.64 -3.02 7.73
N ALA A 29 -4.07 -4.26 7.51
CA ALA A 29 -5.12 -4.57 6.53
C ALA A 29 -6.50 -3.96 6.84
N VAL A 30 -6.77 -3.65 8.12
CA VAL A 30 -8.04 -3.06 8.57
C VAL A 30 -7.76 -1.89 9.51
N GLY A 31 -8.38 -0.73 9.26
CA GLY A 31 -8.26 0.43 10.13
C GLY A 31 -8.90 1.70 9.56
N ARG A 32 -9.11 2.69 10.42
CA ARG A 32 -9.66 4.00 9.98
C ARG A 32 -8.66 4.82 9.20
N ASN A 33 -7.40 4.82 9.67
CA ASN A 33 -6.30 5.51 9.03
C ASN A 33 -5.26 4.47 8.64
N LEU A 34 -5.09 4.25 7.35
CA LEU A 34 -4.08 3.34 6.84
C LEU A 34 -2.74 4.05 6.75
N ALA A 35 -1.75 3.49 7.42
CA ALA A 35 -0.37 3.94 7.35
C ALA A 35 0.47 2.90 6.59
N PHE A 36 1.31 3.38 5.68
CA PHE A 36 2.22 2.57 4.89
C PHE A 36 3.66 2.84 5.30
N ALA A 37 4.44 1.79 5.44
CA ALA A 37 5.85 1.88 5.78
C ALA A 37 6.68 0.95 4.91
N LEU A 38 7.85 1.43 4.48
CA LEU A 38 8.88 0.58 3.88
C LEU A 38 9.70 -0.02 5.02
N VAL A 39 9.82 -1.33 5.02
CA VAL A 39 10.61 -2.09 5.99
C VAL A 39 11.75 -2.83 5.32
N GLU A 40 12.79 -3.06 6.08
CA GLU A 40 14.01 -3.73 5.59
C GLU A 40 13.81 -5.22 5.38
N SER A 41 14.69 -5.80 4.56
CA SER A 41 14.84 -7.24 4.40
C SER A 41 14.94 -7.96 5.74
N GLY A 42 14.26 -9.09 5.87
CA GLY A 42 14.25 -9.88 7.10
C GLY A 42 13.21 -9.45 8.14
N THR A 43 12.39 -8.44 7.84
CA THR A 43 11.26 -8.03 8.69
C THR A 43 10.06 -8.95 8.41
N PHE A 44 9.64 -9.71 9.40
CA PHE A 44 8.47 -10.58 9.31
C PHE A 44 7.24 -9.90 9.89
N LEU A 45 6.10 -10.11 9.24
CA LEU A 45 4.83 -9.53 9.63
C LEU A 45 3.85 -10.62 10.06
N THR A 46 3.01 -10.28 11.02
CA THR A 46 1.92 -11.16 11.47
C THR A 46 0.57 -10.53 11.13
N ALA A 47 -0.46 -11.38 10.96
CA ALA A 47 -1.82 -10.87 10.79
C ALA A 47 -2.23 -9.92 11.94
N PRO A 48 -2.95 -8.83 11.65
CA PRO A 48 -3.62 -8.49 10.38
C PRO A 48 -2.79 -7.57 9.45
N ALA A 49 -1.49 -7.71 9.38
CA ALA A 49 -0.66 -6.94 8.46
C ALA A 49 -0.66 -7.57 7.06
N SER A 50 -0.60 -6.71 6.05
CA SER A 50 -0.39 -7.05 4.65
C SER A 50 0.87 -6.40 4.13
N PHE A 51 1.47 -6.93 3.06
CA PHE A 51 2.65 -6.35 2.46
C PHE A 51 2.75 -6.61 0.96
N ILE A 52 3.54 -5.79 0.28
CA ILE A 52 3.96 -5.98 -1.11
C ILE A 52 5.46 -5.71 -1.22
N SER A 53 6.14 -6.43 -2.11
CA SER A 53 7.53 -6.17 -2.49
C SER A 53 7.59 -5.91 -4.00
N ALA A 54 8.08 -4.74 -4.37
CA ALA A 54 8.13 -4.27 -5.75
C ALA A 54 9.56 -3.87 -6.19
N GLY A 55 10.57 -4.30 -5.46
CA GLY A 55 11.98 -4.06 -5.76
C GLY A 55 12.28 -2.56 -5.90
N ILE A 56 12.83 -2.16 -7.02
CA ILE A 56 13.18 -0.76 -7.32
C ILE A 56 11.98 0.21 -7.31
N TYR A 57 10.77 -0.29 -7.42
CA TYR A 57 9.54 0.52 -7.41
C TYR A 57 8.95 0.73 -6.01
N ASN A 58 9.51 0.13 -4.96
CA ASN A 58 8.99 0.28 -3.59
C ASN A 58 8.80 1.75 -3.21
N ASN A 59 9.79 2.58 -3.47
CA ASN A 59 9.76 3.99 -3.15
C ASN A 59 8.65 4.73 -3.90
N LEU A 60 8.53 4.49 -5.19
CA LEU A 60 7.49 5.08 -6.03
C LEU A 60 6.10 4.70 -5.52
N ILE A 61 5.87 3.41 -5.28
CA ILE A 61 4.59 2.91 -4.79
C ILE A 61 4.26 3.50 -3.41
N LEU A 62 5.25 3.56 -2.51
CA LEU A 62 5.06 4.16 -1.18
C LEU A 62 4.63 5.63 -1.27
N ALA A 63 5.25 6.42 -2.16
CA ALA A 63 4.87 7.81 -2.38
C ALA A 63 3.41 7.93 -2.82
N TYR A 64 2.99 7.13 -3.82
CA TYR A 64 1.60 7.14 -4.29
C TYR A 64 0.61 6.72 -3.21
N LEU A 65 0.93 5.70 -2.42
CA LEU A 65 0.05 5.23 -1.34
C LEU A 65 -0.09 6.25 -0.20
N ARG A 66 0.95 7.04 0.06
CA ARG A 66 0.93 8.12 1.08
C ARG A 66 0.28 9.40 0.60
N SER A 67 0.21 9.62 -0.69
CA SER A 67 -0.36 10.83 -1.30
C SER A 67 -1.88 10.94 -1.08
N ASN A 68 -2.40 12.15 -1.29
CA ASN A 68 -3.84 12.41 -1.29
C ASN A 68 -4.57 11.62 -2.37
N VAL A 69 -3.93 11.43 -3.53
CA VAL A 69 -4.47 10.58 -4.61
C VAL A 69 -4.60 9.13 -4.16
N GLY A 70 -3.58 8.61 -3.46
CA GLY A 70 -3.61 7.26 -2.90
C GLY A 70 -4.72 7.10 -1.85
N LYS A 71 -4.84 8.06 -0.94
CA LYS A 71 -5.93 8.09 0.06
C LYS A 71 -7.30 8.10 -0.62
N TYR A 72 -7.50 9.00 -1.59
CA TYR A 72 -8.74 9.09 -2.35
C TYR A 72 -9.08 7.76 -3.04
N PHE A 73 -8.11 7.16 -3.75
CA PHE A 73 -8.29 5.88 -4.43
C PHE A 73 -8.69 4.77 -3.45
N ILE A 74 -8.01 4.68 -2.32
CA ILE A 74 -8.28 3.68 -1.28
C ILE A 74 -9.69 3.85 -0.74
N TYR A 75 -10.11 5.08 -0.39
CA TYR A 75 -11.47 5.34 0.09
C TYR A 75 -12.56 4.94 -0.90
N LYS A 76 -12.30 5.09 -2.20
CA LYS A 76 -13.29 4.79 -3.25
C LYS A 76 -13.34 3.32 -3.66
N ASN A 77 -12.26 2.55 -3.43
CA ASN A 77 -12.10 1.20 -3.98
C ASN A 77 -11.94 0.10 -2.92
N SER A 78 -11.86 0.45 -1.65
CA SER A 78 -11.76 -0.52 -0.56
C SER A 78 -13.12 -0.84 0.04
N ASP A 79 -13.25 -2.06 0.52
CA ASP A 79 -14.38 -2.46 1.34
C ASP A 79 -14.32 -1.77 2.72
N THR A 80 -15.46 -1.67 3.38
CA THR A 80 -15.55 -1.15 4.74
C THR A 80 -16.14 -2.18 5.69
N THR A 81 -15.71 -2.15 6.95
CA THR A 81 -16.36 -2.91 8.00
C THR A 81 -17.69 -2.26 8.39
N GLY A 82 -18.55 -3.00 9.10
CA GLY A 82 -19.78 -2.42 9.67
C GLY A 82 -19.53 -1.26 10.65
N ALA A 83 -18.33 -1.13 11.18
CA ALA A 83 -17.90 -0.02 12.05
C ALA A 83 -17.29 1.15 11.26
N GLY A 84 -17.20 1.06 9.92
CA GLY A 84 -16.67 2.09 9.04
C GLY A 84 -15.14 2.09 8.91
N ASP A 85 -14.46 1.04 9.38
CA ASP A 85 -13.03 0.88 9.11
C ASP A 85 -12.80 0.42 7.67
N ILE A 86 -11.72 0.90 7.05
CA ILE A 86 -11.30 0.50 5.70
C ILE A 86 -10.67 -0.89 5.77
N MET A 87 -11.06 -1.76 4.83
CA MET A 87 -10.47 -3.08 4.63
C MET A 87 -9.65 -3.06 3.33
N LEU A 88 -8.35 -2.83 3.45
CA LEU A 88 -7.45 -2.75 2.31
C LEU A 88 -6.73 -4.08 2.09
N ASN A 89 -7.13 -4.79 1.05
CA ASN A 89 -6.47 -6.00 0.59
C ASN A 89 -5.56 -5.73 -0.63
N ILE A 90 -4.70 -6.69 -0.95
CA ILE A 90 -3.76 -6.58 -2.08
C ILE A 90 -4.51 -6.44 -3.40
N GLN A 91 -5.63 -7.14 -3.58
CA GLN A 91 -6.42 -7.10 -4.82
C GLN A 91 -6.97 -5.69 -5.11
N SER A 92 -7.30 -4.93 -4.08
CA SER A 92 -7.71 -3.52 -4.24
C SER A 92 -6.55 -2.64 -4.68
N LEU A 93 -5.35 -2.86 -4.12
CA LEU A 93 -4.15 -2.10 -4.49
C LEU A 93 -3.66 -2.37 -5.92
N THR A 94 -3.80 -3.59 -6.42
CA THR A 94 -3.36 -3.93 -7.79
C THR A 94 -4.10 -3.17 -8.89
N LYS A 95 -5.24 -2.56 -8.56
CA LYS A 95 -6.02 -1.72 -9.48
C LYS A 95 -5.56 -0.27 -9.50
N PHE A 96 -4.66 0.12 -8.62
CA PHE A 96 -4.18 1.50 -8.52
C PHE A 96 -3.28 1.84 -9.72
N PRO A 97 -3.70 2.77 -10.60
CA PRO A 97 -3.00 3.05 -11.85
C PRO A 97 -1.81 3.98 -11.58
N ILE A 98 -0.69 3.44 -11.15
CA ILE A 98 0.53 4.20 -10.88
C ILE A 98 1.26 4.48 -12.20
N PRO A 99 1.53 5.75 -12.57
CA PRO A 99 2.36 6.08 -13.71
C PRO A 99 3.77 5.51 -13.57
N ASN A 100 4.31 4.99 -14.68
CA ASN A 100 5.69 4.48 -14.69
C ASN A 100 6.68 5.65 -14.79
N MET A 101 7.00 6.25 -13.65
CA MET A 101 7.98 7.32 -13.55
C MET A 101 9.09 6.93 -12.55
N PRO A 102 10.36 7.19 -12.85
CA PRO A 102 11.43 6.94 -11.90
C PRO A 102 11.28 7.88 -10.70
N CYS A 103 11.27 7.31 -9.51
CA CYS A 103 11.31 8.05 -8.26
C CYS A 103 12.59 7.65 -7.51
N GLU A 104 13.62 8.47 -7.63
CA GLU A 104 14.93 8.14 -7.08
C GLU A 104 15.07 8.48 -5.59
N ASN A 105 14.23 9.36 -5.03
CA ASN A 105 14.38 9.81 -3.65
C ASN A 105 13.04 10.10 -2.95
N LEU A 106 12.86 9.51 -1.78
CA LEU A 106 11.65 9.67 -0.95
C LEU A 106 11.89 10.24 0.44
N SER A 107 12.89 11.07 0.62
CA SER A 107 12.93 11.96 1.78
C SER A 107 12.13 13.25 1.53
N LEU A 108 11.03 13.15 0.76
CA LEU A 108 10.13 14.24 0.47
C LEU A 108 9.10 14.39 1.60
N SER A 109 8.74 15.64 1.89
CA SER A 109 7.59 15.96 2.73
C SER A 109 6.28 15.49 2.07
N ASP A 110 5.21 15.37 2.84
CA ASP A 110 3.90 14.97 2.30
C ASP A 110 3.40 15.97 1.24
N ASP A 111 3.69 17.25 1.37
CA ASP A 111 3.33 18.27 0.38
C ASP A 111 4.10 18.10 -0.94
N GLU A 112 5.39 17.81 -0.87
CA GLU A 112 6.22 17.53 -2.05
C GLU A 112 5.77 16.25 -2.75
N ILE A 113 5.43 15.21 -1.98
CA ILE A 113 4.86 13.96 -2.51
C ILE A 113 3.55 14.26 -3.24
N ASN A 114 2.63 15.01 -2.63
CA ASN A 114 1.36 15.35 -3.26
C ASN A 114 1.55 16.14 -4.55
N HIS A 115 2.43 17.15 -4.53
CA HIS A 115 2.74 17.94 -5.74
C HIS A 115 3.28 17.04 -6.86
N TYR A 116 4.28 16.20 -6.57
CA TYR A 116 4.85 15.25 -7.52
C TYR A 116 3.78 14.31 -8.10
N VAL A 117 2.92 13.77 -7.25
CA VAL A 117 1.86 12.84 -7.67
C VAL A 117 0.83 13.55 -8.54
N TYR A 118 0.38 14.75 -8.17
CA TYR A 118 -0.55 15.53 -8.99
C TYR A 118 0.00 15.84 -10.38
N GLU A 119 1.27 16.23 -10.47
CA GLU A 119 1.94 16.47 -11.74
C GLU A 119 2.05 15.20 -12.59
N SER A 120 2.36 14.06 -11.97
CA SER A 120 2.53 12.80 -12.69
C SER A 120 1.24 12.28 -13.34
N TYR A 121 0.08 12.62 -12.76
CA TYR A 121 -1.24 12.37 -13.38
C TYR A 121 -1.69 13.48 -14.32
N GLY A 122 -1.07 14.63 -14.29
CA GLY A 122 -1.49 15.81 -15.06
C GLY A 122 -2.83 16.40 -14.59
N PHE A 123 -3.12 16.33 -13.27
CA PHE A 123 -4.36 16.84 -12.72
C PHE A 123 -4.45 18.36 -12.80
N SER A 124 -5.62 18.85 -13.21
CA SER A 124 -5.97 20.27 -13.15
C SER A 124 -6.22 20.73 -11.71
N LYS A 125 -6.15 22.03 -11.47
CA LYS A 125 -6.46 22.62 -10.15
C LYS A 125 -7.86 22.25 -9.63
N LYS A 126 -8.84 22.07 -10.53
CA LYS A 126 -10.20 21.67 -10.14
C LYS A 126 -10.26 20.21 -9.67
N GLU A 127 -9.51 19.33 -10.33
CA GLU A 127 -9.43 17.89 -9.96
C GLU A 127 -8.68 17.71 -8.65
N ILE A 128 -7.60 18.49 -8.44
CA ILE A 128 -6.87 18.49 -7.17
C ILE A 128 -7.79 18.94 -6.02
N ALA A 129 -8.48 20.08 -6.17
CA ALA A 129 -9.41 20.56 -5.16
C ALA A 129 -10.50 19.52 -4.86
N PHE A 130 -11.05 18.88 -5.88
CA PHE A 130 -12.04 17.83 -5.70
C PHE A 130 -11.49 16.64 -4.89
N ILE A 131 -10.26 16.18 -5.17
CA ILE A 131 -9.63 15.08 -4.43
C ILE A 131 -9.44 15.48 -2.97
N GLU A 132 -8.94 16.69 -2.70
CA GLU A 132 -8.66 17.19 -1.36
C GLU A 132 -9.92 17.38 -0.51
N GLU A 133 -11.06 17.65 -1.14
CA GLU A 133 -12.37 17.73 -0.45
C GLU A 133 -12.92 16.34 -0.04
N GLN A 134 -12.38 15.25 -0.59
CA GLN A 134 -12.89 13.89 -0.36
C GLN A 134 -12.11 13.10 0.71
N ILE A 135 -11.02 13.62 1.22
CA ILE A 135 -10.11 12.91 2.13
C ILE A 135 -10.04 13.54 3.52
#